data_7a066b85fc44d4fd115824f283710fb1
#
_entry.id   7a066b85fc44d4fd115824f283710fb1
#
_cell.length_a   1.000
_cell.length_b   1.000
_cell.length_c   1.000
_cell.angle_alpha   90.00
_cell.angle_beta   90.00
_cell.angle_gamma   90.00
#
_symmetry.space_group_name_H-M   'P 1'
#
loop_
_entity.id
_entity.type
_entity.pdbx_description
1 polymer ?
#
loop_
_entity_poly.entity_id
_entity_poly.type
_entity_poly.pdbx_seq_one_letter_code
_entity_poly.pdbx_strand_id
1 'polypeptide(L)'
;MEEKLISQKKPFFPIISELTAYLKQYNRWVFTPIFYEDLLRFSGSVVVYDENEQDTLWVRVYYTDSERNDIDYNLKKIYALLHSDGNESSIPYLNVDAIDYCTFGNSKPFRIKIRNILNDNFTYFYVKRTDASRVYGLEFEHMLSPHNLNFLVNDTTLIEEHIAGIPGDVFIQEFLGECSPAQQAQIAKEYVKFNERCMIRLLGDMRAYNYVVVPTHDFDQVVYKIRAIDFDQQCYEGKFKVYRPQFFKENFPMVEIVKDKLTLNSVNQYKIEERSIVARRIISSGARLQNLVTIMKQDDLTRTDYLKNLSEEIFKFTKDDAFLAVKNVGEVMEASFDYVRRHYENLNMTKLIQSS
;
A
#
# COMPACT_ATOMS: atom_id res chain seq x y z
N MET A 1 16.76 9.85 -24.12
CA MET A 1 15.34 9.86 -23.70
C MET A 1 15.24 8.98 -22.47
N GLU A 2 14.85 9.54 -21.31
CA GLU A 2 14.56 8.71 -20.13
C GLU A 2 13.39 7.79 -20.45
N GLU A 3 13.59 6.49 -20.26
CA GLU A 3 12.55 5.51 -20.43
C GLU A 3 11.50 5.70 -19.33
N LYS A 4 10.29 6.16 -19.71
CA LYS A 4 9.18 6.25 -18.76
C LYS A 4 8.87 4.84 -18.23
N LEU A 5 9.03 4.63 -16.93
CA LEU A 5 8.72 3.35 -16.27
C LEU A 5 7.23 3.02 -16.44
N ILE A 6 6.37 3.99 -16.19
CA ILE A 6 4.92 3.90 -16.39
C ILE A 6 4.56 4.78 -17.57
N SER A 7 4.02 4.17 -18.61
CA SER A 7 3.76 4.85 -19.88
C SER A 7 2.30 5.26 -20.08
N GLN A 8 1.38 4.59 -19.42
CA GLN A 8 -0.07 4.79 -19.59
C GLN A 8 -0.79 4.78 -18.24
N LYS A 9 -1.94 5.45 -18.20
CA LYS A 9 -2.83 5.40 -17.04
C LYS A 9 -3.46 4.01 -16.94
N LYS A 10 -3.39 3.40 -15.75
CA LYS A 10 -4.03 2.11 -15.46
C LYS A 10 -5.55 2.26 -15.55
N PRO A 11 -6.28 1.33 -16.22
CA PRO A 11 -7.73 1.29 -16.15
C PRO A 11 -8.22 0.89 -14.75
N PHE A 12 -9.49 1.15 -14.45
CA PHE A 12 -10.15 0.58 -13.28
C PHE A 12 -10.60 -0.85 -13.58
N PHE A 13 -10.31 -1.75 -12.65
CA PHE A 13 -10.76 -3.14 -12.69
C PHE A 13 -11.94 -3.33 -11.73
N PRO A 14 -13.10 -3.80 -12.21
CA PRO A 14 -14.23 -4.09 -11.33
C PRO A 14 -13.92 -5.26 -10.41
N ILE A 15 -14.60 -5.33 -9.26
CA ILE A 15 -14.52 -6.48 -8.37
C ILE A 15 -15.41 -7.59 -8.93
N ILE A 16 -14.84 -8.78 -9.15
CA ILE A 16 -15.58 -9.99 -9.54
C ILE A 16 -16.33 -10.58 -8.36
N SER A 17 -17.36 -11.41 -8.65
CA SER A 17 -18.21 -12.03 -7.64
C SER A 17 -17.44 -12.91 -6.63
N GLU A 18 -16.42 -13.62 -7.11
CA GLU A 18 -15.53 -14.47 -6.32
C GLU A 18 -14.72 -13.65 -5.32
N LEU A 19 -14.20 -12.49 -5.73
CA LEU A 19 -13.50 -11.57 -4.83
C LEU A 19 -14.47 -10.97 -3.80
N THR A 20 -15.70 -10.64 -4.20
CA THR A 20 -16.75 -10.19 -3.26
C THR A 20 -17.06 -11.24 -2.22
N ALA A 21 -17.18 -12.51 -2.62
CA ALA A 21 -17.42 -13.63 -1.68
C ALA A 21 -16.26 -13.80 -0.69
N TYR A 22 -15.02 -13.69 -1.18
CA TYR A 22 -13.82 -13.69 -0.33
C TYR A 22 -13.82 -12.53 0.68
N LEU A 23 -14.11 -11.32 0.24
CA LEU A 23 -14.13 -10.14 1.11
C LEU A 23 -15.19 -10.26 2.20
N LYS A 24 -16.35 -10.86 1.89
CA LYS A 24 -17.39 -11.18 2.89
C LYS A 24 -16.90 -12.22 3.90
N GLN A 25 -16.24 -13.26 3.44
CA GLN A 25 -15.71 -14.34 4.30
C GLN A 25 -14.69 -13.81 5.32
N TYR A 26 -13.90 -12.80 4.95
CA TYR A 26 -12.85 -12.24 5.80
C TYR A 26 -13.18 -10.87 6.41
N ASN A 27 -14.48 -10.52 6.48
CA ASN A 27 -15.01 -9.30 7.09
C ASN A 27 -14.41 -8.00 6.50
N ARG A 28 -14.08 -8.03 5.21
CA ARG A 28 -13.62 -6.86 4.45
C ARG A 28 -14.74 -6.19 3.67
N TRP A 29 -15.78 -6.94 3.32
CA TRP A 29 -16.98 -6.39 2.72
C TRP A 29 -18.00 -6.07 3.82
N VAL A 30 -18.43 -4.83 3.88
CA VAL A 30 -19.44 -4.34 4.84
C VAL A 30 -20.41 -3.41 4.13
N PHE A 31 -21.66 -3.39 4.59
CA PHE A 31 -22.60 -2.37 4.12
C PHE A 31 -22.15 -0.99 4.66
N THR A 32 -21.84 -0.06 3.75
CA THR A 32 -21.50 1.32 4.10
C THR A 32 -22.72 2.23 3.89
N PRO A 33 -22.96 3.20 4.79
CA PRO A 33 -24.12 4.06 4.71
C PRO A 33 -23.99 5.17 3.66
N ILE A 34 -22.79 5.35 3.06
CA ILE A 34 -22.53 6.36 2.03
C ILE A 34 -21.50 5.79 1.02
N PHE A 35 -21.67 6.14 -0.25
CA PHE A 35 -20.81 5.73 -1.34
C PHE A 35 -19.87 6.85 -1.80
N TYR A 36 -18.79 6.47 -2.50
CA TYR A 36 -17.87 7.43 -3.11
C TYR A 36 -18.61 8.42 -4.04
N GLU A 37 -19.57 7.93 -4.82
CA GLU A 37 -20.38 8.73 -5.74
C GLU A 37 -21.26 9.76 -5.02
N ASP A 38 -21.70 9.47 -3.80
CA ASP A 38 -22.46 10.42 -2.99
C ASP A 38 -21.61 11.62 -2.59
N LEU A 39 -20.34 11.37 -2.24
CA LEU A 39 -19.41 12.44 -1.88
C LEU A 39 -19.04 13.34 -3.06
N LEU A 40 -19.18 12.87 -4.31
CA LEU A 40 -18.94 13.70 -5.50
C LEU A 40 -20.00 14.79 -5.75
N ARG A 41 -21.13 14.75 -5.03
CA ARG A 41 -22.25 15.72 -5.19
C ARG A 41 -22.07 17.01 -4.41
N PHE A 42 -20.83 17.38 -4.08
CA PHE A 42 -20.57 18.63 -3.36
C PHE A 42 -20.99 19.87 -4.18
N SER A 43 -21.49 20.88 -3.49
CA SER A 43 -22.02 22.11 -4.09
C SER A 43 -20.95 23.20 -4.28
N GLY A 44 -19.83 23.11 -3.58
CA GLY A 44 -18.72 24.05 -3.66
C GLY A 44 -17.42 23.47 -3.16
N SER A 45 -16.30 24.11 -3.52
CA SER A 45 -14.98 23.70 -3.04
C SER A 45 -14.03 24.90 -2.93
N VAL A 46 -13.03 24.78 -2.04
CA VAL A 46 -11.96 25.75 -1.83
C VAL A 46 -10.62 25.02 -1.84
N VAL A 47 -9.61 25.58 -2.51
CA VAL A 47 -8.24 25.01 -2.57
C VAL A 47 -7.65 24.98 -1.16
N VAL A 48 -6.99 23.86 -0.83
CA VAL A 48 -6.24 23.71 0.42
C VAL A 48 -4.77 23.99 0.13
N TYR A 49 -4.24 25.03 0.78
CA TYR A 49 -2.83 25.39 0.72
C TYR A 49 -2.08 24.78 1.92
N ASP A 50 -0.79 24.50 1.73
CA ASP A 50 0.10 24.12 2.81
C ASP A 50 0.61 25.36 3.60
N GLU A 51 1.49 25.14 4.57
CA GLU A 51 2.08 26.21 5.41
C GLU A 51 2.99 27.17 4.60
N ASN A 52 3.43 26.77 3.42
CA ASN A 52 4.24 27.56 2.49
C ASN A 52 3.39 28.21 1.37
N GLU A 53 2.06 28.26 1.53
CA GLU A 53 1.11 28.78 0.55
C GLU A 53 1.16 28.07 -0.82
N GLN A 54 1.63 26.80 -0.86
CA GLN A 54 1.63 25.99 -2.07
C GLN A 54 0.31 25.21 -2.19
N ASP A 55 -0.20 25.08 -3.41
CA ASP A 55 -1.39 24.27 -3.70
C ASP A 55 -1.09 22.78 -3.42
N THR A 56 -1.81 22.22 -2.47
CA THR A 56 -1.68 20.80 -2.07
C THR A 56 -2.32 19.83 -3.06
N LEU A 57 -2.97 20.31 -4.12
CA LEU A 57 -3.82 19.55 -5.04
C LEU A 57 -5.03 18.90 -4.35
N TRP A 58 -5.37 19.35 -3.16
CA TRP A 58 -6.58 19.01 -2.44
C TRP A 58 -7.53 20.21 -2.43
N VAL A 59 -8.82 19.94 -2.55
CA VAL A 59 -9.86 20.95 -2.37
C VAL A 59 -10.78 20.53 -1.23
N ARG A 60 -11.07 21.44 -0.29
CA ARG A 60 -12.08 21.23 0.73
C ARG A 60 -13.44 21.39 0.09
N VAL A 61 -14.29 20.39 0.25
CA VAL A 61 -15.60 20.36 -0.37
C VAL A 61 -16.71 20.69 0.63
N TYR A 62 -17.78 21.28 0.12
CA TYR A 62 -18.94 21.70 0.90
C TYR A 62 -20.21 21.15 0.26
N TYR A 63 -21.15 20.77 1.12
CA TYR A 63 -22.47 20.27 0.76
C TYR A 63 -23.54 21.27 1.21
N THR A 64 -24.75 21.13 0.71
CA THR A 64 -25.90 21.90 1.22
C THR A 64 -26.17 21.51 2.67
N ASP A 65 -26.78 22.41 3.46
CA ASP A 65 -27.08 22.18 4.88
C ASP A 65 -27.95 20.93 5.09
N SER A 66 -28.86 20.65 4.15
CA SER A 66 -29.72 19.46 4.19
C SER A 66 -28.95 18.15 3.99
N GLU A 67 -27.91 18.15 3.18
CA GLU A 67 -27.10 16.95 2.88
C GLU A 67 -25.98 16.77 3.91
N ARG A 68 -25.43 17.87 4.42
CA ARG A 68 -24.28 17.89 5.31
C ARG A 68 -24.49 17.06 6.56
N ASN A 69 -25.63 17.18 7.21
CA ASN A 69 -25.93 16.44 8.44
C ASN A 69 -25.96 14.93 8.21
N ASP A 70 -26.55 14.49 7.10
CA ASP A 70 -26.62 13.07 6.74
C ASP A 70 -25.26 12.53 6.36
N ILE A 71 -24.48 13.30 5.57
CA ILE A 71 -23.11 12.94 5.20
C ILE A 71 -22.22 12.79 6.43
N ASP A 72 -22.24 13.79 7.34
CA ASP A 72 -21.43 13.77 8.56
C ASP A 72 -21.78 12.59 9.46
N TYR A 73 -23.06 12.30 9.63
CA TYR A 73 -23.51 11.15 10.42
C TYR A 73 -23.04 9.82 9.80
N ASN A 74 -23.17 9.66 8.50
CA ASN A 74 -22.76 8.48 7.77
C ASN A 74 -21.23 8.29 7.77
N LEU A 75 -20.45 9.37 7.67
CA LEU A 75 -18.99 9.31 7.79
C LEU A 75 -18.53 8.93 9.21
N LYS A 76 -19.23 9.36 10.25
CA LYS A 76 -18.98 8.90 11.63
C LYS A 76 -19.27 7.41 11.81
N LYS A 77 -20.31 6.88 11.16
CA LYS A 77 -20.58 5.43 11.13
C LYS A 77 -19.47 4.66 10.42
N ILE A 78 -18.97 5.16 9.28
CA ILE A 78 -17.81 4.56 8.60
C ILE A 78 -16.59 4.52 9.52
N TYR A 79 -16.34 5.62 10.25
CA TYR A 79 -15.26 5.65 11.23
C TYR A 79 -15.41 4.57 12.31
N ALA A 80 -16.63 4.39 12.84
CA ALA A 80 -16.93 3.36 13.83
C ALA A 80 -16.73 1.95 13.26
N LEU A 81 -17.13 1.69 12.00
CA LEU A 81 -16.90 0.43 11.30
C LEU A 81 -15.39 0.14 11.14
N LEU A 82 -14.59 1.15 10.84
CA LEU A 82 -13.16 1.01 10.58
C LEU A 82 -12.33 0.81 11.86
N HIS A 83 -12.73 1.45 12.98
CA HIS A 83 -11.92 1.53 14.20
C HIS A 83 -12.53 0.87 15.43
N SER A 84 -13.82 0.51 15.41
CA SER A 84 -14.56 0.05 16.60
C SER A 84 -15.48 -1.12 16.30
N ASP A 85 -15.22 -1.90 15.25
CA ASP A 85 -16.06 -3.03 14.80
C ASP A 85 -17.56 -2.66 14.68
N GLY A 86 -17.85 -1.40 14.32
CA GLY A 86 -19.20 -0.89 14.18
C GLY A 86 -19.89 -0.46 15.48
N ASN A 87 -19.16 -0.35 16.60
CA ASN A 87 -19.72 0.17 17.84
C ASN A 87 -20.01 1.68 17.72
N GLU A 88 -21.28 2.03 17.65
CA GLU A 88 -21.77 3.38 17.44
C GLU A 88 -21.76 4.25 18.72
N SER A 89 -21.38 3.72 19.88
CA SER A 89 -21.38 4.48 21.16
C SER A 89 -20.45 5.70 21.14
N SER A 90 -19.44 5.70 20.29
CA SER A 90 -18.51 6.82 20.11
C SER A 90 -19.05 7.94 19.20
N ILE A 91 -20.05 7.67 18.35
CA ILE A 91 -20.55 8.62 17.33
C ILE A 91 -20.92 9.99 17.92
N PRO A 92 -21.59 10.11 19.09
CA PRO A 92 -21.92 11.42 19.67
C PRO A 92 -20.69 12.28 20.00
N TYR A 93 -19.54 11.67 20.16
CA TYR A 93 -18.28 12.34 20.51
C TYR A 93 -17.36 12.57 19.31
N LEU A 94 -17.82 12.27 18.11
CA LEU A 94 -17.08 12.48 16.86
C LEU A 94 -17.61 13.72 16.12
N ASN A 95 -16.68 14.44 15.48
CA ASN A 95 -16.99 15.53 14.57
C ASN A 95 -16.27 15.34 13.24
N VAL A 96 -16.95 15.61 12.12
CA VAL A 96 -16.33 15.66 10.79
C VAL A 96 -15.81 17.08 10.57
N ASP A 97 -14.52 17.28 10.80
CA ASP A 97 -13.90 18.61 10.71
C ASP A 97 -13.69 19.05 9.26
N ALA A 98 -13.39 18.09 8.37
CA ALA A 98 -13.12 18.38 6.97
C ALA A 98 -13.40 17.17 6.07
N ILE A 99 -13.82 17.48 4.84
CA ILE A 99 -13.89 16.54 3.72
C ILE A 99 -13.09 17.18 2.59
N ASP A 100 -11.94 16.60 2.26
CA ASP A 100 -11.05 17.11 1.22
C ASP A 100 -11.04 16.13 0.04
N TYR A 101 -11.16 16.64 -1.18
CA TYR A 101 -11.12 15.87 -2.41
C TYR A 101 -9.81 16.09 -3.14
N CYS A 102 -9.14 15.01 -3.53
CA CYS A 102 -7.91 15.09 -4.31
C CYS A 102 -8.23 15.30 -5.78
N THR A 103 -7.73 16.39 -6.37
CA THR A 103 -7.94 16.70 -7.78
C THR A 103 -6.94 15.99 -8.70
N PHE A 104 -5.89 15.42 -8.12
CA PHE A 104 -4.78 14.77 -8.81
C PHE A 104 -4.84 13.23 -8.68
N GLY A 105 -4.13 12.54 -9.58
CA GLY A 105 -3.98 11.09 -9.56
C GLY A 105 -5.17 10.32 -10.14
N ASN A 106 -5.05 8.99 -10.11
CA ASN A 106 -6.04 8.09 -10.70
C ASN A 106 -7.26 7.89 -9.80
N SER A 107 -7.04 7.66 -8.52
CA SER A 107 -8.09 7.27 -7.58
C SER A 107 -8.91 8.44 -7.05
N LYS A 108 -8.41 9.68 -7.17
CA LYS A 108 -9.07 10.90 -6.71
C LYS A 108 -9.80 10.70 -5.36
N PRO A 109 -9.09 10.38 -4.28
CA PRO A 109 -9.69 10.04 -3.00
C PRO A 109 -10.35 11.24 -2.34
N PHE A 110 -11.36 10.96 -1.51
CA PHE A 110 -11.73 11.85 -0.43
C PHE A 110 -10.91 11.52 0.81
N ARG A 111 -10.38 12.55 1.48
CA ARG A 111 -9.75 12.47 2.80
C ARG A 111 -10.70 13.06 3.81
N ILE A 112 -11.11 12.24 4.77
CA ILE A 112 -12.07 12.63 5.81
C ILE A 112 -11.33 12.85 7.11
N LYS A 113 -11.43 14.05 7.69
CA LYS A 113 -10.88 14.37 9.00
C LYS A 113 -11.95 14.19 10.06
N ILE A 114 -11.73 13.24 10.98
CA ILE A 114 -12.58 12.99 12.14
C ILE A 114 -11.85 13.43 13.40
N ARG A 115 -12.53 14.22 14.23
CA ARG A 115 -12.02 14.65 15.53
C ARG A 115 -12.89 14.08 16.65
N ASN A 116 -12.24 13.58 17.69
CA ASN A 116 -12.91 13.23 18.93
C ASN A 116 -13.00 14.50 19.81
N ILE A 117 -14.21 14.95 20.08
CA ILE A 117 -14.48 16.21 20.82
C ILE A 117 -14.15 16.12 22.32
N LEU A 118 -13.92 14.91 22.87
CA LEU A 118 -13.58 14.75 24.29
C LEU A 118 -12.09 15.04 24.58
N ASN A 119 -11.20 14.81 23.60
CA ASN A 119 -9.76 14.91 23.77
C ASN A 119 -9.06 15.67 22.65
N ASP A 120 -9.82 16.24 21.72
CA ASP A 120 -9.37 16.95 20.51
C ASP A 120 -8.42 16.15 19.59
N ASN A 121 -8.24 14.87 19.81
CA ASN A 121 -7.48 14.03 18.91
C ASN A 121 -8.24 13.85 17.60
N PHE A 122 -7.50 13.89 16.50
CA PHE A 122 -8.07 13.67 15.18
C PHE A 122 -7.32 12.58 14.42
N THR A 123 -8.02 11.97 13.50
CA THR A 123 -7.45 11.03 12.53
C THR A 123 -8.10 11.24 11.17
N TYR A 124 -7.55 10.57 10.17
CA TYR A 124 -8.08 10.57 8.83
C TYR A 124 -8.49 9.16 8.41
N PHE A 125 -9.39 9.07 7.44
CA PHE A 125 -9.56 7.91 6.59
C PHE A 125 -9.84 8.38 5.17
N TYR A 126 -9.70 7.47 4.21
CA TYR A 126 -9.87 7.78 2.79
C TYR A 126 -11.04 7.01 2.23
N VAL A 127 -11.85 7.70 1.42
CA VAL A 127 -12.93 7.09 0.63
C VAL A 127 -12.53 7.19 -0.84
N LYS A 128 -12.49 6.05 -1.51
CA LYS A 128 -12.01 5.93 -2.90
C LYS A 128 -13.01 5.12 -3.72
N ARG A 129 -12.93 5.27 -5.04
CA ARG A 129 -13.57 4.31 -5.92
C ARG A 129 -12.85 2.98 -5.84
N THR A 130 -13.61 1.90 -5.75
CA THR A 130 -13.08 0.54 -5.66
C THR A 130 -12.39 0.13 -6.98
N ASP A 131 -11.25 -0.55 -6.85
CA ASP A 131 -10.48 -1.13 -7.93
C ASP A 131 -9.93 -2.48 -7.46
N ALA A 132 -10.16 -3.55 -8.23
CA ALA A 132 -9.79 -4.91 -7.82
C ALA A 132 -8.28 -5.05 -7.59
N SER A 133 -7.45 -4.47 -8.47
CA SER A 133 -5.99 -4.48 -8.33
C SER A 133 -5.56 -3.89 -6.98
N ARG A 134 -6.14 -2.74 -6.59
CA ARG A 134 -5.89 -2.11 -5.28
C ARG A 134 -6.32 -3.02 -4.11
N VAL A 135 -7.48 -3.67 -4.21
CA VAL A 135 -7.97 -4.56 -3.16
C VAL A 135 -7.05 -5.77 -2.97
N TYR A 136 -6.55 -6.38 -4.04
CA TYR A 136 -5.52 -7.42 -3.95
C TYR A 136 -4.24 -6.89 -3.26
N GLY A 137 -3.80 -5.68 -3.62
CA GLY A 137 -2.63 -5.05 -3.00
C GLY A 137 -2.79 -4.82 -1.49
N LEU A 138 -3.95 -4.34 -1.05
CA LEU A 138 -4.30 -4.14 0.36
C LEU A 138 -4.33 -5.47 1.13
N GLU A 139 -4.90 -6.52 0.56
CA GLU A 139 -4.91 -7.86 1.18
C GLU A 139 -3.49 -8.45 1.26
N PHE A 140 -2.67 -8.31 0.23
CA PHE A 140 -1.26 -8.73 0.29
C PHE A 140 -0.47 -7.92 1.31
N GLU A 141 -0.70 -6.60 1.42
CA GLU A 141 -0.08 -5.80 2.48
C GLU A 141 -0.46 -6.32 3.85
N HIS A 142 -1.75 -6.51 4.10
CA HIS A 142 -2.26 -6.99 5.38
C HIS A 142 -1.69 -8.37 5.78
N MET A 143 -1.60 -9.30 4.83
CA MET A 143 -1.13 -10.66 5.12
C MET A 143 0.40 -10.77 5.16
N LEU A 144 1.12 -10.09 4.28
CA LEU A 144 2.53 -10.35 4.00
C LEU A 144 3.48 -9.29 4.55
N SER A 145 2.98 -8.08 4.87
CA SER A 145 3.78 -7.04 5.52
C SER A 145 3.78 -7.21 7.05
N PRO A 146 4.82 -6.76 7.75
CA PRO A 146 4.81 -6.72 9.22
C PRO A 146 3.83 -5.69 9.79
N HIS A 147 3.18 -4.91 8.95
CA HIS A 147 2.27 -3.84 9.33
C HIS A 147 0.82 -4.24 9.06
N ASN A 148 -0.02 -4.15 10.07
CA ASN A 148 -1.46 -4.32 9.87
C ASN A 148 -2.02 -3.12 9.09
N LEU A 149 -2.97 -3.40 8.23
CA LEU A 149 -3.71 -2.41 7.45
C LEU A 149 -5.20 -2.73 7.53
N ASN A 150 -6.00 -1.72 7.87
CA ASN A 150 -7.44 -1.87 7.91
C ASN A 150 -8.09 -1.16 6.72
N PHE A 151 -9.01 -1.84 6.07
CA PHE A 151 -9.80 -1.31 4.96
C PHE A 151 -11.13 -2.04 4.86
N LEU A 152 -12.10 -1.40 4.24
CA LEU A 152 -13.45 -1.92 4.03
C LEU A 152 -13.85 -1.68 2.57
N VAL A 153 -14.62 -2.59 2.03
CA VAL A 153 -15.12 -2.53 0.64
C VAL A 153 -16.64 -2.66 0.66
N ASN A 154 -17.31 -1.86 -0.15
CA ASN A 154 -18.71 -2.02 -0.48
C ASN A 154 -18.94 -1.65 -1.94
N ASP A 155 -19.19 -2.64 -2.77
CA ASP A 155 -19.42 -2.48 -4.21
C ASP A 155 -18.41 -1.53 -4.89
N THR A 156 -18.82 -0.28 -5.16
CA THR A 156 -18.00 0.72 -5.84
C THR A 156 -17.14 1.55 -4.89
N THR A 157 -17.24 1.34 -3.58
CA THR A 157 -16.60 2.18 -2.56
C THR A 157 -15.57 1.39 -1.76
N LEU A 158 -14.36 1.94 -1.70
CA LEU A 158 -13.25 1.46 -0.89
C LEU A 158 -12.95 2.50 0.20
N ILE A 159 -12.86 2.04 1.43
CA ILE A 159 -12.49 2.84 2.60
C ILE A 159 -11.16 2.33 3.12
N GLU A 160 -10.19 3.21 3.27
CA GLU A 160 -8.85 2.87 3.78
C GLU A 160 -8.53 3.70 5.03
N GLU A 161 -7.94 3.04 6.03
CA GLU A 161 -7.40 3.77 7.18
C GLU A 161 -6.24 4.67 6.78
N HIS A 162 -6.03 5.74 7.54
CA HIS A 162 -4.87 6.60 7.40
C HIS A 162 -3.64 5.94 8.03
N ILE A 163 -2.59 5.82 7.25
CA ILE A 163 -1.28 5.40 7.75
C ILE A 163 -0.50 6.65 8.16
N ALA A 164 -0.42 6.91 9.46
CA ALA A 164 0.31 8.07 9.98
C ALA A 164 1.81 7.92 9.72
N GLY A 165 2.43 9.00 9.22
CA GLY A 165 3.85 9.05 8.89
C GLY A 165 4.18 10.30 8.09
N ILE A 166 5.46 10.53 7.86
CA ILE A 166 5.95 11.62 7.02
C ILE A 166 5.97 11.12 5.57
N PRO A 167 5.31 11.80 4.60
CA PRO A 167 5.42 11.45 3.19
C PRO A 167 6.89 11.31 2.78
N GLY A 168 7.21 10.28 1.99
CA GLY A 168 8.61 9.96 1.69
C GLY A 168 9.35 11.06 0.93
N ASP A 169 8.67 11.82 0.06
CA ASP A 169 9.22 12.98 -0.62
C ASP A 169 9.56 14.11 0.36
N VAL A 170 8.66 14.44 1.27
CA VAL A 170 8.89 15.41 2.35
C VAL A 170 10.02 14.92 3.26
N PHE A 171 10.02 13.64 3.64
CA PHE A 171 11.09 13.06 4.46
C PHE A 171 12.46 13.20 3.80
N ILE A 172 12.55 12.92 2.50
CA ILE A 172 13.79 13.02 1.74
C ILE A 172 14.27 14.47 1.67
N GLN A 173 13.37 15.43 1.48
CA GLN A 173 13.71 16.84 1.29
C GLN A 173 14.08 17.52 2.61
N GLU A 174 13.34 17.26 3.69
CA GLU A 174 13.42 18.05 4.91
C GLU A 174 14.12 17.33 6.06
N PHE A 175 14.03 15.99 6.15
CA PHE A 175 14.47 15.25 7.32
C PHE A 175 15.70 14.38 7.09
N LEU A 176 15.89 13.82 5.89
CA LEU A 176 16.95 12.85 5.63
C LEU A 176 18.35 13.43 5.87
N GLY A 177 18.55 14.71 5.52
CA GLY A 177 19.81 15.45 5.70
C GLY A 177 20.15 15.71 7.17
N GLU A 178 19.14 15.85 8.02
CA GLU A 178 19.28 16.12 9.45
C GLU A 178 19.51 14.83 10.28
N CYS A 179 19.31 13.66 9.67
CA CYS A 179 19.49 12.37 10.35
C CYS A 179 20.98 12.11 10.64
N SER A 180 21.27 11.63 11.84
CA SER A 180 22.60 11.16 12.21
C SER A 180 23.06 9.99 11.31
N PRO A 181 24.38 9.74 11.20
CA PRO A 181 24.89 8.61 10.41
C PRO A 181 24.28 7.25 10.82
N ALA A 182 24.00 7.03 12.09
CA ALA A 182 23.35 5.82 12.59
C ALA A 182 21.88 5.71 12.15
N GLN A 183 21.14 6.83 12.19
CA GLN A 183 19.77 6.90 11.68
C GLN A 183 19.72 6.69 10.16
N GLN A 184 20.63 7.31 9.40
CA GLN A 184 20.74 7.10 7.95
C GLN A 184 21.03 5.61 7.62
N ALA A 185 21.89 4.93 8.38
CA ALA A 185 22.16 3.51 8.20
C ALA A 185 20.91 2.65 8.48
N GLN A 186 20.14 3.00 9.50
CA GLN A 186 18.90 2.32 9.84
C GLN A 186 17.81 2.56 8.78
N ILE A 187 17.67 3.78 8.26
CA ILE A 187 16.77 4.11 7.14
C ILE A 187 17.18 3.35 5.88
N ALA A 188 18.48 3.30 5.56
CA ALA A 188 19.01 2.55 4.43
C ALA A 188 18.68 1.06 4.53
N LYS A 189 18.84 0.44 5.70
CA LYS A 189 18.41 -0.94 5.98
C LYS A 189 16.91 -1.13 5.72
N GLU A 190 16.07 -0.24 6.25
CA GLU A 190 14.62 -0.34 6.07
C GLU A 190 14.21 -0.13 4.62
N TYR A 191 14.89 0.76 3.88
CA TYR A 191 14.64 0.97 2.47
C TYR A 191 14.99 -0.26 1.62
N VAL A 192 16.08 -0.98 1.92
CA VAL A 192 16.40 -2.28 1.29
C VAL A 192 15.26 -3.28 1.54
N LYS A 193 14.77 -3.39 2.76
CA LYS A 193 13.66 -4.28 3.13
C LYS A 193 12.36 -3.89 2.42
N PHE A 194 12.06 -2.60 2.36
CA PHE A 194 10.89 -2.09 1.64
C PHE A 194 10.93 -2.46 0.15
N ASN A 195 12.10 -2.32 -0.51
CA ASN A 195 12.26 -2.74 -1.91
C ASN A 195 11.97 -4.24 -2.11
N GLU A 196 12.44 -5.11 -1.21
CA GLU A 196 12.16 -6.55 -1.29
C GLU A 196 10.67 -6.85 -1.11
N ARG A 197 9.99 -6.19 -0.16
CA ARG A 197 8.54 -6.34 0.04
C ARG A 197 7.74 -5.95 -1.21
N CYS A 198 8.07 -4.82 -1.82
CA CYS A 198 7.39 -4.36 -3.04
C CYS A 198 7.64 -5.32 -4.21
N MET A 199 8.88 -5.75 -4.40
CA MET A 199 9.26 -6.65 -5.48
C MET A 199 8.55 -8.02 -5.38
N ILE A 200 8.54 -8.64 -4.21
CA ILE A 200 7.91 -9.96 -4.00
C ILE A 200 6.40 -9.92 -4.26
N ARG A 201 5.75 -8.85 -3.83
CA ARG A 201 4.30 -8.70 -3.97
C ARG A 201 3.87 -8.06 -5.28
N LEU A 202 4.81 -7.68 -6.14
CA LEU A 202 4.57 -6.92 -7.37
C LEU A 202 3.73 -5.65 -7.10
N LEU A 203 4.08 -4.92 -6.04
CA LEU A 203 3.52 -3.61 -5.75
C LEU A 203 4.34 -2.53 -6.46
N GLY A 204 3.76 -1.95 -7.50
CA GLY A 204 4.42 -0.98 -8.38
C GLY A 204 4.24 0.47 -7.97
N ASP A 205 4.96 1.36 -8.69
CA ASP A 205 4.88 2.82 -8.57
C ASP A 205 5.18 3.39 -7.17
N MET A 206 6.08 2.72 -6.43
CA MET A 206 6.48 3.18 -5.09
C MET A 206 7.48 4.36 -5.20
N ARG A 207 7.01 5.48 -5.77
CA ARG A 207 7.68 6.78 -5.74
C ARG A 207 7.67 7.35 -4.32
N ALA A 208 8.49 8.35 -4.06
CA ALA A 208 8.63 8.90 -2.72
C ALA A 208 7.30 9.38 -2.09
N TYR A 209 6.37 9.87 -2.87
CA TYR A 209 5.04 10.31 -2.39
C TYR A 209 4.00 9.17 -2.26
N ASN A 210 4.32 7.93 -2.64
CA ASN A 210 3.44 6.76 -2.53
C ASN A 210 3.78 5.85 -1.32
N TYR A 211 4.67 6.32 -0.46
CA TYR A 211 4.94 5.69 0.84
C TYR A 211 5.15 6.76 1.92
N VAL A 212 5.07 6.35 3.16
CA VAL A 212 5.38 7.18 4.32
C VAL A 212 6.53 6.59 5.12
N VAL A 213 7.32 7.46 5.74
CA VAL A 213 8.34 7.12 6.73
C VAL A 213 7.73 7.34 8.11
N VAL A 214 7.64 6.28 8.90
CA VAL A 214 7.05 6.28 10.23
C VAL A 214 8.16 6.25 11.28
N PRO A 215 8.46 7.36 11.96
CA PRO A 215 9.36 7.35 13.11
C PRO A 215 8.67 6.67 14.30
N THR A 216 9.35 5.74 14.93
CA THR A 216 8.89 5.06 16.15
C THR A 216 9.95 5.25 17.22
N HIS A 217 9.56 5.80 18.36
CA HIS A 217 10.45 5.94 19.50
C HIS A 217 10.55 4.61 20.24
N ASP A 218 11.77 4.09 20.36
CA ASP A 218 12.12 2.89 21.09
C ASP A 218 13.22 3.24 22.12
N PHE A 219 12.81 3.48 23.36
CA PHE A 219 13.67 4.00 24.43
C PHE A 219 14.46 5.24 23.97
N ASP A 220 15.77 5.13 23.83
CA ASP A 220 16.67 6.23 23.48
C ASP A 220 16.92 6.36 21.95
N GLN A 221 16.22 5.56 21.13
CA GLN A 221 16.43 5.53 19.68
C GLN A 221 15.15 5.79 18.91
N VAL A 222 15.28 6.44 17.76
CA VAL A 222 14.21 6.55 16.78
C VAL A 222 14.43 5.49 15.70
N VAL A 223 13.47 4.58 15.55
CA VAL A 223 13.45 3.56 14.52
C VAL A 223 12.49 3.99 13.42
N TYR A 224 12.96 3.97 12.18
CA TYR A 224 12.16 4.36 11.03
C TYR A 224 11.60 3.12 10.32
N LYS A 225 10.32 3.16 9.97
CA LYS A 225 9.64 2.16 9.15
C LYS A 225 9.13 2.80 7.87
N ILE A 226 9.20 2.07 6.76
CA ILE A 226 8.65 2.54 5.48
C ILE A 226 7.40 1.73 5.16
N ARG A 227 6.28 2.43 4.94
CA ARG A 227 4.96 1.84 4.66
C ARG A 227 4.40 2.38 3.36
N ALA A 228 3.97 1.50 2.47
CA ALA A 228 3.23 1.88 1.27
C ALA A 228 1.86 2.47 1.65
N ILE A 229 1.40 3.49 0.91
CA ILE A 229 0.10 4.14 1.08
C ILE A 229 -0.72 4.16 -0.22
N ASP A 230 -0.11 3.76 -1.33
CA ASP A 230 -0.82 3.62 -2.61
C ASP A 230 -0.65 2.20 -3.16
N PHE A 231 -1.77 1.56 -3.49
CA PHE A 231 -1.83 0.19 -3.98
C PHE A 231 -2.40 0.10 -5.41
N ASP A 232 -2.49 1.22 -6.12
CA ASP A 232 -3.08 1.29 -7.46
C ASP A 232 -2.35 0.42 -8.48
N GLN A 233 -1.03 0.36 -8.40
CA GLN A 233 -0.18 -0.35 -9.35
C GLN A 233 0.17 -1.77 -8.90
N GLN A 234 -0.76 -2.44 -8.22
CA GLN A 234 -0.60 -3.84 -7.87
C GLN A 234 -0.70 -4.72 -9.13
N CYS A 235 0.37 -5.40 -9.50
CA CYS A 235 0.44 -6.43 -10.56
C CYS A 235 0.03 -5.98 -11.97
N TYR A 236 -0.06 -4.68 -12.26
CA TYR A 236 -0.57 -4.23 -13.56
C TYR A 236 0.51 -4.09 -14.63
N GLU A 237 1.66 -3.49 -14.29
CA GLU A 237 2.70 -3.10 -15.26
C GLU A 237 3.52 -4.27 -15.77
N GLY A 238 3.88 -4.21 -17.05
CA GLY A 238 4.68 -5.22 -17.71
C GLY A 238 6.19 -5.13 -17.48
N LYS A 239 6.69 -4.04 -16.88
CA LYS A 239 8.11 -3.82 -16.63
C LYS A 239 8.43 -4.16 -15.18
N PHE A 240 9.30 -5.14 -14.93
CA PHE A 240 9.67 -5.55 -13.57
C PHE A 240 10.33 -4.44 -12.74
N LYS A 241 10.97 -3.47 -13.40
CA LYS A 241 11.55 -2.28 -12.74
C LYS A 241 10.51 -1.45 -11.99
N VAL A 242 9.25 -1.43 -12.43
CA VAL A 242 8.16 -0.68 -11.78
C VAL A 242 7.89 -1.17 -10.36
N TYR A 243 8.15 -2.45 -10.07
CA TYR A 243 7.98 -3.07 -8.76
C TYR A 243 9.20 -2.96 -7.85
N ARG A 244 10.16 -2.12 -8.24
CA ARG A 244 11.42 -1.93 -7.53
C ARG A 244 11.63 -0.44 -7.25
N PRO A 245 11.25 0.06 -6.07
CA PRO A 245 11.26 1.48 -5.70
C PRO A 245 12.56 2.22 -6.03
N GLN A 246 13.68 1.53 -5.98
CA GLN A 246 15.02 2.07 -6.26
C GLN A 246 15.21 2.62 -7.70
N PHE A 247 14.33 2.31 -8.63
CA PHE A 247 14.43 2.78 -10.02
C PHE A 247 13.66 4.08 -10.28
N PHE A 248 12.87 4.55 -9.33
CA PHE A 248 12.22 5.85 -9.43
C PHE A 248 13.21 6.95 -8.98
N LYS A 249 13.30 8.01 -9.78
CA LYS A 249 14.27 9.09 -9.56
C LYS A 249 14.04 9.83 -8.24
N GLU A 250 12.80 9.93 -7.82
CA GLU A 250 12.40 10.55 -6.55
C GLU A 250 13.03 9.85 -5.35
N ASN A 251 13.40 8.58 -5.51
CA ASN A 251 14.02 7.75 -4.47
C ASN A 251 15.55 7.72 -4.53
N PHE A 252 16.19 8.44 -5.45
CA PHE A 252 17.65 8.38 -5.58
C PHE A 252 18.41 8.76 -4.30
N PRO A 253 17.98 9.77 -3.51
CA PRO A 253 18.65 10.03 -2.23
C PRO A 253 18.61 8.84 -1.26
N MET A 254 17.53 8.06 -1.27
CA MET A 254 17.44 6.81 -0.48
C MET A 254 18.40 5.74 -1.01
N VAL A 255 18.57 5.64 -2.33
CA VAL A 255 19.55 4.74 -2.95
C VAL A 255 20.98 5.16 -2.60
N GLU A 256 21.25 6.46 -2.54
CA GLU A 256 22.56 6.99 -2.20
C GLU A 256 22.96 6.68 -0.76
N ILE A 257 22.08 6.85 0.21
CA ILE A 257 22.37 6.44 1.59
C ILE A 257 22.57 4.92 1.73
N VAL A 258 21.89 4.09 0.92
CA VAL A 258 22.16 2.64 0.89
C VAL A 258 23.59 2.37 0.44
N LYS A 259 24.06 3.04 -0.61
CA LYS A 259 25.43 2.87 -1.13
C LYS A 259 26.49 3.39 -0.15
N ASP A 260 26.21 4.48 0.54
CA ASP A 260 27.13 5.14 1.46
C ASP A 260 27.22 4.42 2.82
N LYS A 261 26.09 3.95 3.35
CA LYS A 261 26.01 3.41 4.72
C LYS A 261 26.08 1.89 4.80
N LEU A 262 25.84 1.16 3.71
CA LEU A 262 25.76 -0.30 3.73
C LEU A 262 26.78 -0.93 2.81
N THR A 263 27.38 -2.05 3.28
CA THR A 263 28.17 -2.92 2.42
C THR A 263 27.28 -3.82 1.58
N LEU A 264 27.80 -4.36 0.47
CA LEU A 264 27.06 -5.33 -0.36
C LEU A 264 26.61 -6.55 0.46
N ASN A 265 27.45 -7.03 1.37
CA ASN A 265 27.10 -8.15 2.26
C ASN A 265 25.93 -7.80 3.18
N SER A 266 25.93 -6.60 3.78
CA SER A 266 24.83 -6.12 4.61
C SER A 266 23.52 -5.99 3.83
N VAL A 267 23.58 -5.44 2.60
CA VAL A 267 22.42 -5.35 1.70
C VAL A 267 21.86 -6.74 1.41
N ASN A 268 22.70 -7.71 1.07
CA ASN A 268 22.27 -9.09 0.80
C ASN A 268 21.67 -9.75 2.05
N GLN A 269 22.26 -9.54 3.22
CA GLN A 269 21.71 -10.02 4.49
C GLN A 269 20.32 -9.46 4.75
N TYR A 270 20.11 -8.16 4.60
CA TYR A 270 18.79 -7.54 4.84
C TYR A 270 17.72 -7.99 3.85
N LYS A 271 18.11 -8.27 2.59
CA LYS A 271 17.21 -8.91 1.62
C LYS A 271 16.81 -10.31 2.06
N ILE A 272 17.75 -11.13 2.52
CA ILE A 272 17.49 -12.48 3.02
C ILE A 272 16.60 -12.45 4.27
N GLU A 273 16.88 -11.54 5.21
CA GLU A 273 16.04 -11.33 6.40
C GLU A 273 14.59 -11.02 6.01
N GLU A 274 14.39 -10.08 5.07
CA GLU A 274 13.04 -9.68 4.67
C GLU A 274 12.32 -10.80 3.91
N ARG A 275 12.99 -11.49 2.99
CA ARG A 275 12.45 -12.67 2.29
C ARG A 275 12.03 -13.76 3.29
N SER A 276 12.82 -13.98 4.34
CA SER A 276 12.50 -14.93 5.39
C SER A 276 11.25 -14.54 6.19
N ILE A 277 11.06 -13.24 6.44
CA ILE A 277 9.85 -12.73 7.09
C ILE A 277 8.63 -12.93 6.20
N VAL A 278 8.73 -12.56 4.92
CA VAL A 278 7.65 -12.74 3.95
C VAL A 278 7.32 -14.22 3.76
N ALA A 279 8.32 -15.11 3.63
CA ALA A 279 8.10 -16.55 3.51
C ALA A 279 7.33 -17.13 4.71
N ARG A 280 7.71 -16.75 5.94
CA ARG A 280 6.98 -17.17 7.16
C ARG A 280 5.53 -16.66 7.15
N ARG A 281 5.29 -15.44 6.68
CA ARG A 281 3.94 -14.88 6.54
C ARG A 281 3.13 -15.58 5.45
N ILE A 282 3.73 -15.93 4.32
CA ILE A 282 3.08 -16.76 3.29
C ILE A 282 2.61 -18.10 3.90
N ILE A 283 3.47 -18.76 4.68
CA ILE A 283 3.15 -20.02 5.34
C ILE A 283 2.02 -19.83 6.38
N SER A 284 2.13 -18.81 7.23
CA SER A 284 1.15 -18.57 8.30
C SER A 284 -0.21 -18.07 7.80
N SER A 285 -0.24 -17.36 6.67
CA SER A 285 -1.48 -16.91 6.03
C SER A 285 -2.26 -18.06 5.35
N GLY A 286 -1.58 -19.15 5.04
CA GLY A 286 -2.15 -20.46 4.68
C GLY A 286 -3.32 -20.38 3.69
N ALA A 287 -4.48 -20.92 4.11
CA ALA A 287 -5.67 -21.02 3.27
C ALA A 287 -6.21 -19.66 2.80
N ARG A 288 -6.07 -18.58 3.58
CA ARG A 288 -6.53 -17.24 3.20
C ARG A 288 -5.77 -16.72 1.98
N LEU A 289 -4.46 -16.82 2.01
CA LEU A 289 -3.61 -16.38 0.88
C LEU A 289 -3.83 -17.25 -0.35
N GLN A 290 -3.92 -18.56 -0.17
CA GLN A 290 -4.18 -19.50 -1.27
C GLN A 290 -5.52 -19.24 -1.93
N ASN A 291 -6.57 -18.97 -1.16
CA ASN A 291 -7.89 -18.61 -1.67
C ASN A 291 -7.81 -17.31 -2.49
N LEU A 292 -7.16 -16.26 -1.97
CA LEU A 292 -7.01 -15.00 -2.67
C LEU A 292 -6.27 -15.17 -4.01
N VAL A 293 -5.18 -15.92 -4.03
CA VAL A 293 -4.41 -16.19 -5.27
C VAL A 293 -5.23 -17.02 -6.26
N THR A 294 -6.02 -17.98 -5.78
CA THR A 294 -6.90 -18.77 -6.64
C THR A 294 -7.96 -17.91 -7.32
N ILE A 295 -8.54 -16.96 -6.60
CA ILE A 295 -9.47 -15.98 -7.17
C ILE A 295 -8.76 -15.07 -8.18
N MET A 296 -7.57 -14.58 -7.83
CA MET A 296 -6.77 -13.71 -8.70
C MET A 296 -6.40 -14.37 -10.04
N LYS A 297 -6.30 -15.71 -10.10
CA LYS A 297 -6.08 -16.45 -11.36
C LYS A 297 -7.28 -16.41 -12.31
N GLN A 298 -8.46 -16.06 -11.82
CA GLN A 298 -9.68 -15.94 -12.60
C GLN A 298 -9.98 -14.49 -13.00
N ASP A 299 -9.19 -13.54 -12.48
CA ASP A 299 -9.38 -12.10 -12.67
C ASP A 299 -8.44 -11.56 -13.76
N ASP A 300 -8.93 -10.63 -14.57
CA ASP A 300 -8.17 -10.03 -15.66
C ASP A 300 -7.63 -8.65 -15.24
N LEU A 301 -6.48 -8.64 -14.60
CA LEU A 301 -5.88 -7.46 -13.96
C LEU A 301 -4.75 -6.81 -14.76
N THR A 302 -4.37 -7.39 -15.91
CA THR A 302 -3.27 -6.86 -16.72
C THR A 302 -3.45 -7.24 -18.19
N ARG A 303 -2.74 -6.56 -19.07
CA ARG A 303 -2.75 -6.83 -20.52
C ARG A 303 -1.89 -8.04 -20.84
N THR A 304 -2.24 -8.79 -21.87
CA THR A 304 -1.50 -9.98 -22.31
C THR A 304 -0.05 -9.66 -22.68
N ASP A 305 0.21 -8.52 -23.35
CA ASP A 305 1.57 -8.09 -23.69
C ASP A 305 2.38 -7.70 -22.45
N TYR A 306 1.75 -7.10 -21.44
CA TYR A 306 2.37 -6.77 -20.15
C TYR A 306 2.71 -8.04 -19.36
N LEU A 307 1.78 -8.98 -19.28
CA LEU A 307 2.01 -10.27 -18.62
C LEU A 307 3.23 -11.00 -19.19
N LYS A 308 3.29 -11.10 -20.53
CA LYS A 308 4.41 -11.75 -21.22
C LYS A 308 5.75 -11.07 -20.89
N ASN A 309 5.80 -9.74 -21.01
CA ASN A 309 7.04 -9.01 -20.73
C ASN A 309 7.45 -9.14 -19.24
N LEU A 310 6.51 -9.04 -18.33
CA LEU A 310 6.75 -9.17 -16.90
C LEU A 310 7.33 -10.55 -16.56
N SER A 311 6.70 -11.61 -17.06
CA SER A 311 7.15 -12.98 -16.80
C SER A 311 8.56 -13.25 -17.35
N GLU A 312 8.87 -12.77 -18.56
CA GLU A 312 10.22 -12.86 -19.14
C GLU A 312 11.25 -12.08 -18.30
N GLU A 313 10.94 -10.88 -17.83
CA GLU A 313 11.85 -10.08 -17.01
C GLU A 313 12.07 -10.71 -15.63
N ILE A 314 11.04 -11.26 -15.00
CA ILE A 314 11.18 -11.98 -13.72
C ILE A 314 12.00 -13.25 -13.92
N PHE A 315 11.76 -14.03 -15.00
CA PHE A 315 12.59 -15.18 -15.33
C PHE A 315 14.07 -14.79 -15.50
N LYS A 316 14.37 -13.72 -16.24
CA LYS A 316 15.76 -13.23 -16.40
C LYS A 316 16.41 -12.88 -15.05
N PHE A 317 15.63 -12.42 -14.09
CA PHE A 317 16.10 -12.04 -12.75
C PHE A 317 16.25 -13.24 -11.82
N THR A 318 15.28 -14.16 -11.80
CA THR A 318 15.23 -15.31 -10.88
C THR A 318 15.88 -16.57 -11.40
N LYS A 319 15.95 -16.75 -12.73
CA LYS A 319 16.32 -17.98 -13.43
C LYS A 319 15.41 -19.17 -13.11
N ASP A 320 14.14 -18.89 -12.77
CA ASP A 320 13.13 -19.90 -12.44
C ASP A 320 12.13 -20.05 -13.59
N ASP A 321 12.11 -21.21 -14.24
CA ASP A 321 11.28 -21.51 -15.41
C ASP A 321 9.78 -21.44 -15.09
N ALA A 322 9.36 -21.51 -13.82
CA ALA A 322 7.97 -21.38 -13.43
C ALA A 322 7.34 -20.07 -13.94
N PHE A 323 8.14 -18.99 -14.04
CA PHE A 323 7.65 -17.72 -14.55
C PHE A 323 7.37 -17.72 -16.06
N LEU A 324 7.94 -18.63 -16.83
CA LEU A 324 7.68 -18.76 -18.28
C LEU A 324 6.38 -19.53 -18.60
N ALA A 325 5.86 -20.28 -17.63
CA ALA A 325 4.66 -21.11 -17.80
C ALA A 325 3.36 -20.40 -17.43
N VAL A 326 3.42 -19.18 -16.88
CA VAL A 326 2.26 -18.43 -16.36
C VAL A 326 1.33 -17.93 -17.46
N LYS A 327 0.03 -18.00 -17.20
CA LYS A 327 -1.04 -17.59 -18.13
C LYS A 327 -1.80 -16.34 -17.69
N ASN A 328 -1.71 -15.97 -16.41
CA ASN A 328 -2.35 -14.81 -15.80
C ASN A 328 -1.50 -14.27 -14.66
N VAL A 329 -1.85 -13.11 -14.14
CA VAL A 329 -1.08 -12.46 -13.09
C VAL A 329 -1.20 -13.15 -11.73
N GLY A 330 -2.29 -13.86 -11.46
CA GLY A 330 -2.44 -14.70 -10.27
C GLY A 330 -1.43 -15.85 -10.23
N GLU A 331 -1.13 -16.46 -11.40
CA GLU A 331 -0.07 -17.46 -11.52
C GLU A 331 1.33 -16.86 -11.36
N VAL A 332 1.56 -15.61 -11.79
CA VAL A 332 2.82 -14.89 -11.50
C VAL A 332 3.00 -14.69 -10.00
N MET A 333 1.93 -14.30 -9.30
CA MET A 333 1.95 -14.14 -7.84
C MET A 333 2.22 -15.45 -7.12
N GLU A 334 1.56 -16.55 -7.54
CA GLU A 334 1.82 -17.89 -6.99
C GLU A 334 3.28 -18.28 -7.18
N ALA A 335 3.80 -18.14 -8.40
CA ALA A 335 5.22 -18.44 -8.70
C ALA A 335 6.17 -17.58 -7.85
N SER A 336 5.85 -16.29 -7.63
CA SER A 336 6.64 -15.40 -6.77
C SER A 336 6.66 -15.88 -5.31
N PHE A 337 5.50 -16.26 -4.76
CA PHE A 337 5.41 -16.76 -3.40
C PHE A 337 6.10 -18.12 -3.22
N ASP A 338 5.95 -19.02 -4.19
CA ASP A 338 6.64 -20.32 -4.19
C ASP A 338 8.16 -20.16 -4.33
N TYR A 339 8.61 -19.21 -5.16
CA TYR A 339 10.03 -18.89 -5.27
C TYR A 339 10.62 -18.46 -3.92
N VAL A 340 9.97 -17.51 -3.24
CA VAL A 340 10.43 -17.03 -1.93
C VAL A 340 10.39 -18.12 -0.87
N ARG A 341 9.34 -18.95 -0.83
CA ARG A 341 9.19 -20.06 0.10
C ARG A 341 10.29 -21.12 -0.07
N ARG A 342 10.55 -21.55 -1.30
CA ARG A 342 11.60 -22.54 -1.61
C ARG A 342 12.99 -22.06 -1.21
N HIS A 343 13.31 -20.80 -1.46
CA HIS A 343 14.60 -20.24 -1.08
C HIS A 343 14.77 -20.12 0.44
N TYR A 344 13.68 -19.80 1.15
CA TYR A 344 13.67 -19.79 2.61
C TYR A 344 13.87 -21.18 3.22
N GLU A 345 13.19 -22.20 2.70
CA GLU A 345 13.32 -23.58 3.15
C GLU A 345 14.74 -24.12 2.92
N ASN A 346 15.32 -23.86 1.76
CA ASN A 346 16.71 -24.24 1.43
C ASN A 346 17.72 -23.59 2.36
N LEU A 347 17.56 -22.31 2.73
CA LEU A 347 18.44 -21.64 3.68
C LEU A 347 18.36 -22.24 5.10
N ASN A 348 17.18 -22.68 5.52
CA ASN A 348 17.00 -23.35 6.80
C ASN A 348 17.64 -24.74 6.83
N MET A 349 17.52 -25.50 5.76
CA MET A 349 18.18 -26.81 5.62
C MET A 349 19.71 -26.68 5.65
N THR A 350 20.28 -25.68 4.98
CA THR A 350 21.73 -25.45 4.99
C THR A 350 22.26 -25.08 6.39
N LYS A 351 21.50 -24.31 7.18
CA LYS A 351 21.84 -23.99 8.58
C LYS A 351 21.79 -25.23 9.49
N LEU A 352 20.84 -26.13 9.28
CA LEU A 352 20.73 -27.38 10.04
C LEU A 352 21.90 -28.34 9.75
N ILE A 353 22.39 -28.39 8.52
CA ILE A 353 23.52 -29.22 8.12
C ILE A 353 24.84 -28.63 8.64
N GLN A 354 24.97 -27.32 8.80
CA GLN A 354 26.17 -26.67 9.35
C GLN A 354 26.25 -26.67 10.89
N SER A 355 25.13 -26.94 11.57
CA SER A 355 25.02 -27.02 13.03
C SER A 355 25.07 -28.46 13.58
N SER A 356 25.15 -29.45 12.71
CA SER A 356 25.41 -30.88 13.03
C SER A 356 26.84 -31.28 12.67
#